data_3d2239ef4602f9debe5e8f442b192ae6
#
_entry.id   3d2239ef4602f9debe5e8f442b192ae6
#
_cell.length_a   1.000
_cell.length_b   1.000
_cell.length_c   1.000
_cell.angle_alpha   90.00
_cell.angle_beta   90.00
_cell.angle_gamma   90.00
#
_symmetry.space_group_name_H-M   'P 1'
#
loop_
_entity.id
_entity.type
_entity.pdbx_description
1 polymer ?
#
loop_
_entity_poly.entity_id
_entity_poly.type
_entity_poly.pdbx_seq_one_letter_code
_entity_poly.pdbx_strand_id
1 'polypeptide(L)'
;MSERLFTVRRATAADAESLARLAEVTFTETFGHLYPPEDLAAYVATAYTQTACLETMADPRMAYWLAGAKREPAVGFALAGYCKLPVPGLEPAAGELRQLYVRSAYQKQRLGTLLFETALEWLEMHYSPLYIGVWSKNHGAQRFYGRYGFVKVGEYGFPIGKTVDHEFILSRPVGLACGRAPRSGRG
;
A
#
# COMPACT_ATOMS: atom_id res chain seq x y z
N MET A 1 29.05 8.57 -9.43
CA MET A 1 27.55 8.55 -9.57
C MET A 1 27.00 8.70 -8.18
N SER A 2 26.37 9.84 -7.86
CA SER A 2 25.78 10.05 -6.51
C SER A 2 24.62 9.07 -6.33
N GLU A 3 24.68 8.25 -5.30
CA GLU A 3 23.58 7.36 -4.92
C GLU A 3 22.34 8.23 -4.61
N ARG A 4 21.26 8.05 -5.35
CA ARG A 4 20.00 8.76 -5.08
C ARG A 4 19.48 8.31 -3.72
N LEU A 5 19.61 9.17 -2.73
CA LEU A 5 19.10 8.89 -1.40
C LEU A 5 17.58 9.11 -1.40
N PHE A 6 16.82 8.02 -1.38
CA PHE A 6 15.37 8.09 -1.22
C PHE A 6 14.99 8.21 0.26
N THR A 7 13.95 8.98 0.52
CA THR A 7 13.37 9.15 1.85
C THR A 7 11.89 8.86 1.83
N VAL A 8 11.34 8.42 2.97
CA VAL A 8 9.90 8.32 3.20
C VAL A 8 9.49 9.37 4.21
N ARG A 9 8.39 10.06 3.94
CA ARG A 9 7.78 11.03 4.86
C ARG A 9 6.27 10.87 4.91
N ARG A 10 5.67 11.33 5.97
CA ARG A 10 4.22 11.46 6.07
C ARG A 10 3.72 12.45 5.01
N ALA A 11 2.61 12.11 4.34
CA ALA A 11 1.92 13.04 3.46
C ALA A 11 1.09 14.04 4.27
N THR A 12 0.92 15.22 3.72
CA THR A 12 0.12 16.32 4.26
C THR A 12 -0.95 16.76 3.25
N ALA A 13 -1.90 17.59 3.65
CA ALA A 13 -2.93 18.10 2.75
C ALA A 13 -2.35 18.82 1.51
N ALA A 14 -1.17 19.43 1.62
CA ALA A 14 -0.47 20.06 0.48
C ALA A 14 -0.04 19.03 -0.59
N ASP A 15 0.05 17.76 -0.25
CA ASP A 15 0.45 16.69 -1.16
C ASP A 15 -0.74 16.08 -1.93
N ALA A 16 -1.98 16.42 -1.57
CA ALA A 16 -3.18 15.70 -2.02
C ALA A 16 -3.32 15.62 -3.55
N GLU A 17 -3.06 16.72 -4.26
CA GLU A 17 -3.12 16.75 -5.73
C GLU A 17 -2.05 15.87 -6.36
N SER A 18 -0.80 16.01 -5.90
CA SER A 18 0.33 15.23 -6.41
C SER A 18 0.21 13.73 -6.07
N LEU A 19 -0.34 13.42 -4.89
CA LEU A 19 -0.63 12.04 -4.48
C LEU A 19 -1.73 11.42 -5.34
N ALA A 20 -2.82 12.14 -5.62
CA ALA A 20 -3.89 11.65 -6.49
C ALA A 20 -3.36 11.27 -7.88
N ARG A 21 -2.55 12.15 -8.49
CA ARG A 21 -1.88 11.86 -9.78
C ARG A 21 -0.92 10.68 -9.70
N LEU A 22 -0.15 10.58 -8.61
CA LEU A 22 0.77 9.45 -8.42
C LEU A 22 0.00 8.13 -8.28
N ALA A 23 -1.11 8.12 -7.55
CA ALA A 23 -1.96 6.94 -7.37
C ALA A 23 -2.59 6.49 -8.70
N GLU A 24 -3.14 7.42 -9.49
CA GLU A 24 -3.64 7.14 -10.85
C GLU A 24 -2.57 6.51 -11.72
N VAL A 25 -1.39 7.12 -11.80
CA VAL A 25 -0.31 6.65 -12.66
C VAL A 25 0.20 5.28 -12.23
N THR A 26 0.43 5.06 -10.95
CA THR A 26 0.95 3.78 -10.44
C THR A 26 -0.07 2.65 -10.56
N PHE A 27 -1.36 2.93 -10.37
CA PHE A 27 -2.43 1.98 -10.59
C PHE A 27 -2.50 1.58 -12.08
N THR A 28 -2.48 2.56 -12.98
CA THR A 28 -2.51 2.34 -14.42
C THR A 28 -1.27 1.58 -14.90
N GLU A 29 -0.07 1.90 -14.41
CA GLU A 29 1.16 1.15 -14.71
C GLU A 29 1.06 -0.32 -14.26
N THR A 30 0.38 -0.59 -13.15
CA THR A 30 0.31 -1.93 -12.56
C THR A 30 -0.80 -2.77 -13.18
N PHE A 31 -1.98 -2.19 -13.38
CA PHE A 31 -3.20 -2.91 -13.70
C PHE A 31 -3.88 -2.49 -15.00
N GLY A 32 -3.46 -1.37 -15.62
CA GLY A 32 -4.15 -0.82 -16.79
C GLY A 32 -4.28 -1.78 -17.96
N HIS A 33 -3.38 -2.75 -18.10
CA HIS A 33 -3.43 -3.78 -19.13
C HIS A 33 -4.48 -4.89 -18.88
N LEU A 34 -5.12 -4.90 -17.72
CA LEU A 34 -6.09 -5.92 -17.30
C LEU A 34 -7.54 -5.51 -17.57
N TYR A 35 -7.81 -4.22 -17.76
CA TYR A 35 -9.17 -3.69 -17.83
C TYR A 35 -9.46 -3.01 -19.17
N PRO A 36 -10.74 -3.03 -19.63
CA PRO A 36 -11.17 -2.16 -20.72
C PRO A 36 -10.86 -0.70 -20.37
N PRO A 37 -10.40 0.11 -21.36
CA PRO A 37 -10.01 1.49 -21.12
C PRO A 37 -11.11 2.35 -20.44
N GLU A 38 -12.36 2.14 -20.79
CA GLU A 38 -13.52 2.83 -20.22
C GLU A 38 -13.74 2.49 -18.74
N ASP A 39 -13.59 1.22 -18.35
CA ASP A 39 -13.75 0.77 -16.96
C ASP A 39 -12.60 1.30 -16.10
N LEU A 40 -11.38 1.24 -16.62
CA LEU A 40 -10.19 1.82 -15.96
C LEU A 40 -10.36 3.32 -15.76
N ALA A 41 -10.75 4.07 -16.79
CA ALA A 41 -10.92 5.52 -16.70
C ALA A 41 -12.01 5.91 -15.68
N ALA A 42 -13.15 5.20 -15.70
CA ALA A 42 -14.23 5.44 -14.73
C ALA A 42 -13.80 5.16 -13.29
N TYR A 43 -13.06 4.07 -13.06
CA TYR A 43 -12.53 3.73 -11.75
C TYR A 43 -11.54 4.78 -11.25
N VAL A 44 -10.55 5.11 -12.05
CA VAL A 44 -9.50 6.08 -11.71
C VAL A 44 -10.08 7.46 -11.41
N ALA A 45 -11.05 7.92 -12.21
CA ALA A 45 -11.70 9.22 -12.02
C ALA A 45 -12.46 9.34 -10.69
N THR A 46 -12.84 8.24 -10.08
CA THR A 46 -13.55 8.23 -8.78
C THR A 46 -12.64 7.88 -7.62
N ALA A 47 -11.70 6.93 -7.81
CA ALA A 47 -10.86 6.41 -6.73
C ALA A 47 -9.68 7.33 -6.38
N TYR A 48 -9.13 8.05 -7.37
CA TYR A 48 -7.89 8.81 -7.21
C TYR A 48 -8.09 10.30 -7.44
N THR A 49 -8.96 10.91 -6.63
CA THR A 49 -9.21 12.35 -6.67
C THR A 49 -8.47 13.08 -5.54
N GLN A 50 -8.16 14.35 -5.75
CA GLN A 50 -7.61 15.20 -4.69
C GLN A 50 -8.55 15.24 -3.47
N THR A 51 -9.86 15.34 -3.70
CA THR A 51 -10.87 15.34 -2.63
C THR A 51 -10.81 14.06 -1.79
N ALA A 52 -10.79 12.88 -2.43
CA ALA A 52 -10.68 11.60 -1.74
C ALA A 52 -9.38 11.48 -0.92
N CYS A 53 -8.26 12.02 -1.43
CA CYS A 53 -7.01 12.09 -0.68
C CYS A 53 -7.13 12.99 0.55
N LEU A 54 -7.74 14.17 0.41
CA LEU A 54 -7.95 15.12 1.52
C LEU A 54 -8.87 14.54 2.61
N GLU A 55 -9.98 13.92 2.21
CA GLU A 55 -10.90 13.24 3.13
C GLU A 55 -10.20 12.12 3.92
N THR A 56 -9.39 11.30 3.21
CA THR A 56 -8.61 10.25 3.86
C THR A 56 -7.56 10.81 4.81
N MET A 57 -6.89 11.92 4.45
CA MET A 57 -5.90 12.57 5.32
C MET A 57 -6.52 13.26 6.54
N ALA A 58 -7.80 13.66 6.45
CA ALA A 58 -8.54 14.27 7.56
C ALA A 58 -8.96 13.22 8.62
N ASP A 59 -9.03 11.93 8.28
CA ASP A 59 -9.32 10.87 9.24
C ASP A 59 -8.05 10.51 10.03
N PRO A 60 -8.00 10.76 11.36
CA PRO A 60 -6.81 10.49 12.17
C PRO A 60 -6.47 8.98 12.26
N ARG A 61 -7.41 8.11 11.89
CA ARG A 61 -7.21 6.66 11.83
C ARG A 61 -6.54 6.21 10.53
N MET A 62 -6.21 7.13 9.64
CA MET A 62 -5.60 6.87 8.34
C MET A 62 -4.25 7.57 8.19
N ALA A 63 -3.40 6.99 7.36
CA ALA A 63 -2.06 7.50 7.15
C ALA A 63 -1.58 7.27 5.73
N TYR A 64 -1.12 8.34 5.08
CA TYR A 64 -0.35 8.28 3.83
C TYR A 64 1.12 8.57 4.07
N TRP A 65 1.97 7.84 3.34
CA TRP A 65 3.41 8.13 3.22
C TRP A 65 3.78 8.28 1.76
N LEU A 66 4.74 9.15 1.50
CA LEU A 66 5.32 9.41 0.19
C LEU A 66 6.80 9.06 0.20
N ALA A 67 7.25 8.37 -0.85
CA ALA A 67 8.67 8.08 -1.08
C ALA A 67 9.17 8.83 -2.31
N GLY A 68 10.35 9.45 -2.18
CA GLY A 68 10.99 10.19 -3.26
C GLY A 68 12.39 10.64 -2.88
N ALA A 69 13.14 11.14 -3.85
CA ALA A 69 14.40 11.82 -3.58
C ALA A 69 14.13 13.25 -3.07
N LYS A 70 15.08 13.78 -2.30
CA LYS A 70 14.96 15.13 -1.73
C LYS A 70 14.76 16.17 -2.84
N ARG A 71 13.70 16.98 -2.71
CA ARG A 71 13.31 18.03 -3.67
C ARG A 71 12.84 17.53 -5.04
N GLU A 72 12.59 16.23 -5.20
CA GLU A 72 11.97 15.65 -6.38
C GLU A 72 10.52 15.22 -6.07
N PRO A 73 9.65 15.09 -7.09
CA PRO A 73 8.32 14.54 -6.92
C PRO A 73 8.36 13.14 -6.31
N ALA A 74 7.36 12.80 -5.51
CA ALA A 74 7.22 11.44 -4.98
C ALA A 74 7.04 10.43 -6.12
N VAL A 75 7.66 9.26 -5.96
CA VAL A 75 7.65 8.17 -6.94
C VAL A 75 7.03 6.89 -6.39
N GLY A 76 6.57 6.92 -5.16
CA GLY A 76 5.84 5.83 -4.52
C GLY A 76 5.08 6.34 -3.30
N PHE A 77 4.09 5.57 -2.88
CA PHE A 77 3.28 5.90 -1.70
C PHE A 77 2.76 4.64 -1.02
N ALA A 78 2.38 4.78 0.25
CA ALA A 78 1.63 3.80 1.03
C ALA A 78 0.43 4.47 1.71
N LEU A 79 -0.67 3.73 1.84
CA LEU A 79 -1.84 4.09 2.63
C LEU A 79 -2.13 2.97 3.62
N ALA A 80 -2.28 3.32 4.89
CA ALA A 80 -2.66 2.40 5.93
C ALA A 80 -3.70 3.02 6.87
N GLY A 81 -4.44 2.18 7.59
CA GLY A 81 -5.45 2.60 8.55
C GLY A 81 -6.28 1.43 9.07
N TYR A 82 -7.48 1.73 9.56
CA TYR A 82 -8.42 0.70 9.99
C TYR A 82 -8.83 -0.20 8.81
N CYS A 83 -9.09 -1.48 9.10
CA CYS A 83 -9.41 -2.47 8.08
C CYS A 83 -10.82 -2.26 7.49
N LYS A 84 -10.93 -2.36 6.15
CA LYS A 84 -12.20 -2.38 5.39
C LYS A 84 -12.39 -3.66 4.59
N LEU A 85 -11.46 -4.60 4.66
CA LEU A 85 -11.59 -5.87 3.96
C LEU A 85 -12.78 -6.67 4.49
N PRO A 86 -13.46 -7.46 3.65
CA PRO A 86 -14.62 -8.25 4.04
C PRO A 86 -14.20 -9.51 4.83
N VAL A 87 -13.62 -9.29 5.99
CA VAL A 87 -13.19 -10.35 6.90
C VAL A 87 -14.35 -10.76 7.80
N PRO A 88 -14.79 -12.01 7.80
CA PRO A 88 -15.81 -12.47 8.74
C PRO A 88 -15.37 -12.26 10.20
N GLY A 89 -16.21 -11.62 11.01
CA GLY A 89 -15.88 -11.32 12.40
C GLY A 89 -14.76 -10.30 12.57
N LEU A 90 -14.58 -9.38 11.62
CA LEU A 90 -13.54 -8.35 11.66
C LEU A 90 -13.56 -7.60 13.00
N GLU A 91 -12.43 -7.61 13.69
CA GLU A 91 -12.26 -6.90 14.95
C GLU A 91 -12.21 -5.38 14.73
N PRO A 92 -12.85 -4.56 15.61
CA PRO A 92 -12.84 -3.10 15.49
C PRO A 92 -11.44 -2.48 15.50
N ALA A 93 -10.49 -3.14 16.14
CA ALA A 93 -9.09 -2.71 16.24
C ALA A 93 -8.23 -3.19 15.07
N ALA A 94 -8.80 -3.87 14.07
CA ALA A 94 -8.05 -4.39 12.94
C ALA A 94 -7.53 -3.27 12.03
N GLY A 95 -6.27 -3.41 11.61
CA GLY A 95 -5.62 -2.49 10.68
C GLY A 95 -5.39 -3.11 9.31
N GLU A 96 -5.23 -2.24 8.31
CA GLU A 96 -5.00 -2.62 6.93
C GLU A 96 -3.92 -1.77 6.27
N LEU A 97 -2.97 -2.41 5.60
CA LEU A 97 -2.21 -1.76 4.55
C LEU A 97 -3.07 -1.78 3.28
N ARG A 98 -3.64 -0.64 2.91
CA ARG A 98 -4.59 -0.53 1.81
C ARG A 98 -3.93 -0.36 0.45
N GLN A 99 -2.85 0.39 0.40
CA GLN A 99 -2.13 0.69 -0.84
C GLN A 99 -0.63 0.71 -0.59
N LEU A 100 0.11 0.14 -1.54
CA LEU A 100 1.57 0.21 -1.59
C LEU A 100 1.98 0.20 -3.06
N TYR A 101 2.35 1.35 -3.56
CA TYR A 101 2.71 1.52 -4.97
C TYR A 101 4.02 2.25 -5.14
N VAL A 102 4.79 1.81 -6.13
CA VAL A 102 6.01 2.47 -6.59
C VAL A 102 5.99 2.48 -8.10
N ARG A 103 6.27 3.64 -8.70
CA ARG A 103 6.41 3.82 -10.16
C ARG A 103 7.32 2.73 -10.72
N SER A 104 6.96 2.15 -11.85
CA SER A 104 7.67 1.02 -12.49
C SER A 104 9.16 1.30 -12.69
N ALA A 105 9.51 2.52 -13.13
CA ALA A 105 10.89 2.96 -13.32
C ALA A 105 11.74 3.03 -12.04
N TYR A 106 11.11 3.01 -10.85
CA TYR A 106 11.77 3.10 -9.54
C TYR A 106 11.65 1.83 -8.71
N GLN A 107 11.06 0.78 -9.28
CA GLN A 107 11.00 -0.54 -8.62
C GLN A 107 12.39 -1.18 -8.51
N LYS A 108 12.50 -2.22 -7.68
CA LYS A 108 13.76 -2.95 -7.39
C LYS A 108 14.88 -2.11 -6.75
N GLN A 109 14.56 -0.89 -6.29
CA GLN A 109 15.46 0.03 -5.56
C GLN A 109 15.13 0.11 -4.06
N ARG A 110 14.49 -0.92 -3.50
CA ARG A 110 14.07 -1.03 -2.10
C ARG A 110 13.02 0.00 -1.61
N LEU A 111 12.51 0.86 -2.49
CA LEU A 111 11.50 1.86 -2.12
C LEU A 111 10.21 1.25 -1.57
N GLY A 112 9.72 0.18 -2.20
CA GLY A 112 8.55 -0.54 -1.70
C GLY A 112 8.78 -1.14 -0.31
N THR A 113 9.99 -1.62 -0.03
CA THR A 113 10.37 -2.11 1.30
C THR A 113 10.37 -0.99 2.33
N LEU A 114 10.96 0.15 2.00
CA LEU A 114 11.04 1.30 2.90
C LEU A 114 9.64 1.87 3.23
N LEU A 115 8.78 2.02 2.22
CA LEU A 115 7.38 2.44 2.40
C LEU A 115 6.60 1.44 3.26
N PHE A 116 6.74 0.15 2.94
CA PHE A 116 6.06 -0.91 3.67
C PHE A 116 6.46 -0.97 5.13
N GLU A 117 7.77 -0.97 5.43
CA GLU A 117 8.27 -1.03 6.81
C GLU A 117 7.84 0.19 7.63
N THR A 118 7.85 1.39 7.01
CA THR A 118 7.33 2.61 7.66
C THR A 118 5.83 2.51 7.98
N ALA A 119 5.03 2.03 7.03
CA ALA A 119 3.59 1.86 7.23
C ALA A 119 3.27 0.74 8.22
N LEU A 120 4.04 -0.36 8.18
CA LEU A 120 3.89 -1.50 9.09
C LEU A 120 4.19 -1.11 10.54
N GLU A 121 5.29 -0.38 10.78
CA GLU A 121 5.63 0.12 12.11
C GLU A 121 4.50 0.97 12.70
N TRP A 122 3.92 1.85 11.89
CA TRP A 122 2.78 2.65 12.33
C TRP A 122 1.53 1.80 12.57
N LEU A 123 1.23 0.82 11.70
CA LEU A 123 0.09 -0.09 11.89
C LEU A 123 0.22 -0.87 13.19
N GLU A 124 1.41 -1.41 13.47
CA GLU A 124 1.68 -2.19 14.70
C GLU A 124 1.49 -1.40 15.98
N MET A 125 1.68 -0.08 15.94
CA MET A 125 1.43 0.80 17.09
C MET A 125 -0.05 1.11 17.33
N HIS A 126 -0.90 1.00 16.29
CA HIS A 126 -2.28 1.50 16.35
C HIS A 126 -3.33 0.40 16.18
N TYR A 127 -2.98 -0.74 15.60
CA TYR A 127 -3.93 -1.76 15.16
C TYR A 127 -3.45 -3.16 15.42
N SER A 128 -4.41 -4.08 15.66
CA SER A 128 -4.20 -5.52 15.73
C SER A 128 -5.56 -6.22 15.65
N PRO A 129 -5.72 -7.31 14.85
CA PRO A 129 -4.74 -7.86 13.90
C PRO A 129 -4.52 -6.98 12.65
N LEU A 130 -3.52 -7.34 11.82
CA LEU A 130 -3.19 -6.62 10.59
C LEU A 130 -3.59 -7.43 9.36
N TYR A 131 -4.13 -6.73 8.36
CA TYR A 131 -4.58 -7.30 7.10
C TYR A 131 -4.00 -6.59 5.88
N ILE A 132 -3.94 -7.31 4.76
CA ILE A 132 -3.57 -6.81 3.43
C ILE A 132 -4.44 -7.49 2.40
N GLY A 133 -5.08 -6.73 1.51
CA GLY A 133 -5.67 -7.23 0.27
C GLY A 133 -4.60 -7.32 -0.81
N VAL A 134 -4.56 -8.42 -1.57
CA VAL A 134 -3.61 -8.59 -2.66
C VAL A 134 -4.21 -9.37 -3.81
N TRP A 135 -4.01 -8.87 -5.03
CA TRP A 135 -4.45 -9.58 -6.23
C TRP A 135 -3.89 -11.00 -6.29
N SER A 136 -4.76 -11.99 -6.53
CA SER A 136 -4.42 -13.42 -6.48
C SER A 136 -3.30 -13.83 -7.44
N LYS A 137 -3.10 -13.06 -8.53
CA LYS A 137 -2.02 -13.27 -9.50
C LYS A 137 -0.76 -12.47 -9.21
N ASN A 138 -0.75 -11.60 -8.19
CA ASN A 138 0.45 -10.85 -7.80
C ASN A 138 1.34 -11.69 -6.86
N HIS A 139 1.95 -12.74 -7.42
CA HIS A 139 2.83 -13.65 -6.67
C HIS A 139 4.06 -12.95 -6.07
N GLY A 140 4.49 -11.84 -6.70
CA GLY A 140 5.59 -11.02 -6.19
C GLY A 140 5.24 -10.36 -4.85
N ALA A 141 4.09 -9.69 -4.77
CA ALA A 141 3.60 -9.08 -3.56
C ALA A 141 3.28 -10.11 -2.47
N GLN A 142 2.66 -11.24 -2.83
CA GLN A 142 2.38 -12.33 -1.88
C GLN A 142 3.67 -12.84 -1.21
N ARG A 143 4.72 -13.12 -2.00
CA ARG A 143 6.03 -13.52 -1.45
C ARG A 143 6.66 -12.41 -0.61
N PHE A 144 6.48 -11.14 -1.02
CA PHE A 144 6.99 -10.01 -0.26
C PHE A 144 6.35 -9.93 1.12
N TYR A 145 5.02 -9.95 1.21
CA TYR A 145 4.29 -9.89 2.48
C TYR A 145 4.50 -11.16 3.34
N GLY A 146 4.64 -12.32 2.70
CA GLY A 146 4.95 -13.58 3.40
C GLY A 146 6.25 -13.52 4.22
N ARG A 147 7.26 -12.77 3.76
CA ARG A 147 8.51 -12.56 4.53
C ARG A 147 8.31 -11.79 5.83
N TYR A 148 7.20 -11.04 5.94
CA TYR A 148 6.81 -10.32 7.15
C TYR A 148 5.77 -11.05 7.99
N GLY A 149 5.52 -12.34 7.69
CA GLY A 149 4.62 -13.19 8.46
C GLY A 149 3.15 -13.08 8.09
N PHE A 150 2.82 -12.42 6.96
CA PHE A 150 1.45 -12.41 6.46
C PHE A 150 1.14 -13.74 5.75
N VAL A 151 0.00 -14.35 6.11
CA VAL A 151 -0.50 -15.59 5.53
C VAL A 151 -1.91 -15.42 4.99
N LYS A 152 -2.28 -16.16 3.96
CA LYS A 152 -3.63 -16.12 3.38
C LYS A 152 -4.65 -16.65 4.39
N VAL A 153 -5.70 -15.88 4.65
CA VAL A 153 -6.81 -16.21 5.56
C VAL A 153 -8.18 -16.15 4.88
N GLY A 154 -8.26 -15.57 3.69
CA GLY A 154 -9.52 -15.45 2.95
C GLY A 154 -9.30 -14.96 1.53
N GLU A 155 -10.41 -14.74 0.84
CA GLU A 155 -10.45 -14.21 -0.53
C GLU A 155 -11.77 -13.49 -0.79
N TYR A 156 -11.77 -12.58 -1.74
CA TYR A 156 -12.96 -11.83 -2.13
C TYR A 156 -12.88 -11.34 -3.57
N GLY A 157 -14.01 -10.88 -4.11
CA GLY A 157 -14.09 -10.23 -5.41
C GLY A 157 -13.94 -8.71 -5.27
N PHE A 158 -13.02 -8.10 -6.02
CA PHE A 158 -12.84 -6.66 -6.10
C PHE A 158 -13.34 -6.14 -7.45
N PRO A 159 -14.46 -5.38 -7.50
CA PRO A 159 -15.05 -4.93 -8.76
C PRO A 159 -14.32 -3.70 -9.31
N ILE A 160 -13.98 -3.74 -10.62
CA ILE A 160 -13.52 -2.60 -11.41
C ILE A 160 -14.36 -2.58 -12.69
N GLY A 161 -15.32 -1.67 -12.77
CA GLY A 161 -16.30 -1.65 -13.85
C GLY A 161 -17.06 -2.98 -13.91
N LYS A 162 -17.01 -3.65 -15.08
CA LYS A 162 -17.64 -4.96 -15.28
C LYS A 162 -16.73 -6.15 -14.92
N THR A 163 -15.46 -5.89 -14.65
CA THR A 163 -14.48 -6.90 -14.25
C THR A 163 -14.49 -7.07 -12.73
N VAL A 164 -14.45 -8.32 -12.27
CA VAL A 164 -14.28 -8.63 -10.84
C VAL A 164 -12.96 -9.35 -10.67
N ASP A 165 -12.00 -8.69 -10.03
CA ASP A 165 -10.72 -9.30 -9.68
C ASP A 165 -10.87 -10.23 -8.49
N HIS A 166 -10.10 -11.31 -8.52
CA HIS A 166 -9.99 -12.23 -7.40
C HIS A 166 -8.81 -11.82 -6.51
N GLU A 167 -9.13 -11.42 -5.29
CA GLU A 167 -8.16 -10.96 -4.31
C GLU A 167 -8.04 -11.91 -3.12
N PHE A 168 -6.83 -12.07 -2.60
CA PHE A 168 -6.57 -12.76 -1.35
C PHE A 168 -6.52 -11.77 -0.20
N ILE A 169 -7.08 -12.18 0.94
CA ILE A 169 -6.91 -11.51 2.22
C ILE A 169 -5.75 -12.19 2.94
N LEU A 170 -4.71 -11.42 3.21
CA LEU A 170 -3.59 -11.87 4.02
C LEU A 170 -3.74 -11.27 5.41
N SER A 171 -3.38 -12.05 6.44
CA SER A 171 -3.34 -11.56 7.82
C SER A 171 -2.03 -11.94 8.48
N ARG A 172 -1.58 -11.08 9.38
CA ARG A 172 -0.48 -11.39 10.29
C ARG A 172 -1.06 -11.63 11.68
N PRO A 173 -0.87 -12.84 12.23
CA PRO A 173 -1.34 -13.19 13.57
C PRO A 173 -0.77 -12.25 14.64
N VAL A 174 -1.57 -11.97 15.65
CA VAL A 174 -1.14 -11.24 16.86
C VAL A 174 -0.01 -11.99 17.54
N GLY A 175 1.09 -11.29 17.88
CA GLY A 175 2.17 -11.87 18.69
C GLY A 175 3.39 -12.40 17.96
N LEU A 176 3.45 -12.36 16.63
CA LEU A 176 4.70 -12.56 15.91
C LEU A 176 5.47 -11.22 15.86
N ALA A 177 6.28 -10.97 16.90
CA ALA A 177 7.32 -9.96 16.79
C ALA A 177 8.11 -10.21 15.51
N CYS A 178 8.22 -9.21 14.66
CA CYS A 178 9.06 -9.28 13.47
C CYS A 178 10.48 -9.64 13.94
N GLY A 179 10.91 -10.88 13.68
CA GLY A 179 12.29 -11.28 13.89
C GLY A 179 13.17 -10.45 12.97
N ARG A 180 13.58 -9.25 13.41
CA ARG A 180 14.70 -8.55 12.81
C ARG A 180 15.87 -9.52 12.86
N ALA A 181 16.25 -10.04 11.71
CA ALA A 181 17.56 -10.68 11.60
C ALA A 181 18.61 -9.70 12.14
N PRO A 182 19.48 -10.11 13.07
CA PRO A 182 20.48 -9.22 13.62
C PRO A 182 21.33 -8.70 12.46
N ARG A 183 21.46 -7.38 12.34
CA ARG A 183 22.42 -6.77 11.44
C ARG A 183 23.79 -7.31 11.88
N SER A 184 24.36 -8.20 11.07
CA SER A 184 25.73 -8.64 11.27
C SER A 184 26.61 -7.40 11.14
N GLY A 185 27.00 -6.84 12.28
CA GLY A 185 28.09 -5.88 12.36
C GLY A 185 29.35 -6.60 11.88
N ARG A 186 29.87 -6.18 10.75
CA ARG A 186 31.25 -6.46 10.40
C ARG A 186 32.06 -5.32 11.03
N GLY A 187 32.87 -5.70 12.01
CA GLY A 187 33.99 -4.89 12.50
C GLY A 187 35.06 -4.70 11.40
#